data_325e1b34d4b47072408e24c0a1555ae9
#
_entry.id   325e1b34d4b47072408e24c0a1555ae9
#
_cell.length_a   1.000
_cell.length_b   1.000
_cell.length_c   1.000
_cell.angle_alpha   90.00
_cell.angle_beta   90.00
_cell.angle_gamma   90.00
#
_symmetry.space_group_name_H-M   'P 1'
#
loop_
_entity.id
_entity.type
_entity.pdbx_description
1 polymer ?
#
loop_
_entity_poly.entity_id
_entity_poly.type
_entity_poly.pdbx_seq_one_letter_code
_entity_poly.pdbx_strand_id
1 'polypeptide(L)'
;IGYAVRRWCLKRRRIFTTSYHTRFPEYLAARLPVPVDWTYAVLRRFHNGGAGCMVATASLEAELEGRGFRHLMRWSRGVDADLFRPDRRSAEIADLPRPIHLYVGRVAVEKNIGAFLDLKLSGSKVVVGDGPALDALRRAHPEVTFLGARVGEALADIYATSDCFVFPSRTDTFGVVMLEAMSSGVPVAAFPVAGPRDVIGDTGAGVLDEDLGRAVEAALMIPRDHCREVALRHSWRAATQQFLDNVVAAQKGCAASALV
;
A
#
# COMPACT_ATOMS: atom_id res chain seq x y z
N ILE A 1 -8.54 -7.44 20.66
CA ILE A 1 -8.68 -8.83 20.18
C ILE A 1 -7.30 -9.50 20.10
N GLY A 2 -6.32 -8.98 19.38
CA GLY A 2 -5.02 -9.64 19.14
C GLY A 2 -4.29 -10.09 20.42
N TYR A 3 -4.21 -9.24 21.45
CA TYR A 3 -3.59 -9.61 22.73
C TYR A 3 -4.33 -10.73 23.46
N ALA A 4 -5.65 -10.78 23.38
CA ALA A 4 -6.46 -11.86 23.99
C ALA A 4 -6.19 -13.20 23.29
N VAL A 5 -6.18 -13.21 21.96
CA VAL A 5 -5.85 -14.40 21.16
C VAL A 5 -4.42 -14.87 21.45
N ARG A 6 -3.42 -13.95 21.41
CA ARG A 6 -2.04 -14.26 21.76
C ARG A 6 -1.93 -14.92 23.16
N ARG A 7 -2.59 -14.32 24.17
CA ARG A 7 -2.57 -14.86 25.53
C ARG A 7 -3.22 -16.25 25.61
N TRP A 8 -4.30 -16.47 24.87
CA TRP A 8 -4.96 -17.77 24.78
C TRP A 8 -4.04 -18.82 24.13
N CYS A 9 -3.39 -18.50 23.01
CA CYS A 9 -2.46 -19.39 22.32
C CYS A 9 -1.27 -19.76 23.24
N LEU A 10 -0.64 -18.76 23.87
CA LEU A 10 0.50 -19.00 24.77
C LEU A 10 0.12 -19.87 25.97
N LYS A 11 -1.05 -19.62 26.61
CA LYS A 11 -1.52 -20.44 27.74
C LYS A 11 -1.78 -21.90 27.34
N ARG A 12 -2.19 -22.15 26.10
CA ARG A 12 -2.52 -23.47 25.58
C ARG A 12 -1.43 -24.09 24.72
N ARG A 13 -0.25 -23.48 24.69
CA ARG A 13 0.90 -23.92 23.88
C ARG A 13 0.52 -24.12 22.40
N ARG A 14 -0.35 -23.26 21.87
CA ARG A 14 -0.75 -23.27 20.46
C ARG A 14 0.19 -22.39 19.66
N ILE A 15 0.64 -22.92 18.51
CA ILE A 15 1.43 -22.17 17.53
C ILE A 15 0.53 -21.13 16.89
N PHE A 16 1.02 -19.92 16.70
CA PHE A 16 0.34 -18.87 15.99
C PHE A 16 1.34 -18.00 15.21
N THR A 17 0.90 -17.44 14.11
CA THR A 17 1.62 -16.42 13.36
C THR A 17 0.95 -15.07 13.54
N THR A 18 1.65 -14.02 13.22
CA THR A 18 1.17 -12.64 13.24
C THR A 18 1.49 -11.96 11.91
N SER A 19 0.92 -10.78 11.67
CA SER A 19 1.25 -9.99 10.51
C SER A 19 1.41 -8.52 10.91
N TYR A 20 2.46 -7.87 10.38
CA TYR A 20 2.70 -6.44 10.54
C TYR A 20 2.31 -5.73 9.24
N HIS A 21 1.16 -5.03 9.25
CA HIS A 21 0.59 -4.41 8.04
C HIS A 21 0.53 -2.89 8.10
N THR A 22 0.68 -2.31 9.29
CA THR A 22 0.46 -0.89 9.51
C THR A 22 1.56 -0.34 10.39
N ARG A 23 2.13 0.79 10.01
CA ARG A 23 3.11 1.54 10.80
C ARG A 23 2.41 2.26 11.96
N PHE A 24 1.84 1.48 12.89
CA PHE A 24 1.18 2.01 14.07
C PHE A 24 2.02 2.98 14.89
N PRO A 25 3.35 2.76 15.09
CA PRO A 25 4.18 3.69 15.82
C PRO A 25 4.18 5.09 15.22
N GLU A 26 4.34 5.21 13.91
CA GLU A 26 4.33 6.47 13.18
C GLU A 26 2.93 7.12 13.20
N TYR A 27 1.89 6.33 13.03
CA TYR A 27 0.50 6.82 13.07
C TYR A 27 0.10 7.33 14.46
N LEU A 28 0.56 6.68 15.52
CA LEU A 28 0.34 7.15 16.88
C LEU A 28 1.12 8.41 17.17
N ALA A 29 2.40 8.47 16.81
CA ALA A 29 3.25 9.64 17.02
C ALA A 29 2.75 10.88 16.26
N ALA A 30 2.12 10.70 15.09
CA ALA A 30 1.50 11.78 14.33
C ALA A 30 0.25 12.39 15.01
N ARG A 31 -0.36 11.69 15.96
CA ARG A 31 -1.63 12.08 16.62
C ARG A 31 -1.51 12.30 18.12
N LEU A 32 -0.54 11.66 18.75
CA LEU A 32 -0.36 11.66 20.21
C LEU A 32 1.12 11.81 20.53
N PRO A 33 1.48 12.48 21.64
CA PRO A 33 2.88 12.64 22.07
C PRO A 33 3.42 11.32 22.67
N VAL A 34 3.40 10.24 21.88
CA VAL A 34 3.90 8.93 22.30
C VAL A 34 5.23 8.65 21.61
N PRO A 35 6.30 8.29 22.34
CA PRO A 35 7.58 7.93 21.74
C PRO A 35 7.45 6.72 20.80
N VAL A 36 7.95 6.87 19.57
CA VAL A 36 7.93 5.83 18.53
C VAL A 36 8.58 4.53 19.01
N ASP A 37 9.74 4.63 19.66
CA ASP A 37 10.50 3.45 20.12
C ASP A 37 9.77 2.66 21.21
N TRP A 38 9.01 3.34 22.07
CA TRP A 38 8.19 2.66 23.07
C TRP A 38 7.07 1.83 22.40
N THR A 39 6.43 2.40 21.40
CA THR A 39 5.39 1.70 20.61
C THR A 39 5.99 0.49 19.87
N TYR A 40 7.19 0.65 19.28
CA TYR A 40 7.91 -0.47 18.67
C TYR A 40 8.26 -1.56 19.69
N ALA A 41 8.67 -1.21 20.89
CA ALA A 41 8.97 -2.19 21.95
C ALA A 41 7.74 -3.04 22.32
N VAL A 42 6.55 -2.40 22.43
CA VAL A 42 5.29 -3.09 22.69
C VAL A 42 4.93 -4.03 21.54
N LEU A 43 5.00 -3.56 20.28
CA LEU A 43 4.71 -4.37 19.11
C LEU A 43 5.71 -5.52 18.95
N ARG A 44 7.00 -5.27 19.15
CA ARG A 44 8.04 -6.31 19.12
C ARG A 44 7.73 -7.43 20.14
N ARG A 45 7.38 -7.07 21.38
CA ARG A 45 6.97 -8.06 22.40
C ARG A 45 5.74 -8.85 21.96
N PHE A 46 4.80 -8.20 21.26
CA PHE A 46 3.63 -8.86 20.75
C PHE A 46 3.98 -9.88 19.65
N HIS A 47 4.70 -9.44 18.60
CA HIS A 47 4.99 -10.25 17.43
C HIS A 47 6.01 -11.36 17.71
N ASN A 48 7.05 -11.09 18.49
CA ASN A 48 8.08 -12.10 18.85
C ASN A 48 7.55 -13.23 19.72
N GLY A 49 6.32 -13.15 20.23
CA GLY A 49 5.66 -14.25 20.92
C GLY A 49 5.03 -15.29 19.98
N GLY A 50 4.99 -15.03 18.68
CA GLY A 50 4.49 -15.95 17.65
C GLY A 50 5.63 -16.73 17.00
N ALA A 51 5.28 -17.78 16.26
CA ALA A 51 6.20 -18.61 15.48
C ALA A 51 6.63 -17.94 14.17
N GLY A 52 5.95 -16.88 13.74
CA GLY A 52 6.27 -16.09 12.56
C GLY A 52 5.55 -14.75 12.57
N CYS A 53 6.19 -13.73 12.02
CA CYS A 53 5.61 -12.41 11.77
C CYS A 53 5.69 -12.11 10.28
N MET A 54 4.55 -12.08 9.60
CA MET A 54 4.49 -11.83 8.17
C MET A 54 4.58 -10.34 7.88
N VAL A 55 5.43 -9.99 6.90
CA VAL A 55 5.71 -8.63 6.44
C VAL A 55 5.58 -8.53 4.94
N ALA A 56 5.09 -7.40 4.43
CA ALA A 56 4.75 -7.29 3.01
C ALA A 56 5.96 -7.09 2.10
N THR A 57 7.02 -6.43 2.58
CA THR A 57 8.12 -5.95 1.73
C THR A 57 9.50 -6.22 2.32
N ALA A 58 10.55 -6.21 1.47
CA ALA A 58 11.94 -6.41 1.89
C ALA A 58 12.43 -5.27 2.79
N SER A 59 12.10 -4.03 2.43
CA SER A 59 12.50 -2.87 3.21
C SER A 59 11.90 -2.90 4.62
N LEU A 60 10.63 -3.30 4.74
CA LEU A 60 9.96 -3.43 6.04
C LEU A 60 10.56 -4.58 6.87
N GLU A 61 10.90 -5.70 6.23
CA GLU A 61 11.57 -6.82 6.87
C GLU A 61 12.90 -6.38 7.49
N ALA A 62 13.78 -5.76 6.69
CA ALA A 62 15.08 -5.27 7.16
C ALA A 62 14.94 -4.22 8.28
N GLU A 63 13.96 -3.30 8.17
CA GLU A 63 13.70 -2.31 9.22
C GLU A 63 13.29 -2.97 10.54
N LEU A 64 12.34 -3.91 10.49
CA LEU A 64 11.85 -4.59 11.70
C LEU A 64 12.92 -5.52 12.29
N GLU A 65 13.73 -6.17 11.46
CA GLU A 65 14.87 -6.97 11.92
C GLU A 65 15.87 -6.10 12.68
N GLY A 66 16.25 -4.93 12.14
CA GLY A 66 17.08 -3.94 12.82
C GLY A 66 16.50 -3.43 14.14
N ARG A 67 15.17 -3.49 14.32
CA ARG A 67 14.46 -3.16 15.57
C ARG A 67 14.28 -4.36 16.51
N GLY A 68 14.87 -5.54 16.18
CA GLY A 68 14.85 -6.75 16.99
C GLY A 68 13.58 -7.58 16.90
N PHE A 69 12.77 -7.41 15.85
CA PHE A 69 11.73 -8.37 15.52
C PHE A 69 12.37 -9.65 14.99
N ARG A 70 11.74 -10.80 15.26
CA ARG A 70 12.26 -12.14 14.94
C ARG A 70 11.26 -12.93 14.15
N HIS A 71 11.74 -13.99 13.48
CA HIS A 71 10.92 -14.91 12.70
C HIS A 71 10.09 -14.17 11.63
N LEU A 72 10.70 -13.18 10.99
CA LEU A 72 10.08 -12.43 9.90
C LEU A 72 9.91 -13.34 8.67
N MET A 73 8.76 -13.23 8.01
CA MET A 73 8.38 -14.07 6.87
C MET A 73 7.78 -13.16 5.81
N ARG A 74 8.25 -13.27 4.56
CA ARG A 74 7.70 -12.47 3.46
C ARG A 74 6.31 -12.96 3.08
N TRP A 75 5.39 -12.02 2.98
CA TRP A 75 4.06 -12.24 2.47
C TRP A 75 3.60 -11.02 1.69
N SER A 76 3.78 -11.08 0.35
CA SER A 76 3.43 -10.00 -0.56
C SER A 76 1.90 -9.84 -0.71
N ARG A 77 1.48 -8.93 -1.56
CA ARG A 77 0.09 -8.71 -1.93
C ARG A 77 -0.10 -9.04 -3.40
N GLY A 78 -1.34 -9.31 -3.75
CA GLY A 78 -1.75 -9.50 -5.14
C GLY A 78 -2.72 -8.42 -5.59
N VAL A 79 -3.01 -8.42 -6.87
CA VAL A 79 -4.05 -7.63 -7.52
C VAL A 79 -5.01 -8.55 -8.27
N ASP A 80 -6.27 -8.15 -8.35
CA ASP A 80 -7.26 -8.79 -9.21
C ASP A 80 -7.11 -8.21 -10.62
N ALA A 81 -6.32 -8.89 -11.44
CA ALA A 81 -6.02 -8.44 -12.80
C ALA A 81 -7.19 -8.63 -13.78
N ASP A 82 -8.19 -9.40 -13.43
CA ASP A 82 -9.42 -9.56 -14.23
C ASP A 82 -10.38 -8.40 -13.98
N LEU A 83 -10.40 -7.87 -12.77
CA LEU A 83 -11.15 -6.68 -12.42
C LEU A 83 -10.43 -5.41 -12.88
N PHE A 84 -9.15 -5.23 -12.51
CA PHE A 84 -8.34 -4.05 -12.86
C PHE A 84 -7.60 -4.29 -14.17
N ARG A 85 -8.20 -3.81 -15.28
CA ARG A 85 -7.69 -4.01 -16.65
C ARG A 85 -7.83 -2.76 -17.51
N PRO A 86 -6.98 -2.55 -18.53
CA PRO A 86 -6.86 -1.29 -19.24
C PRO A 86 -7.98 -1.00 -20.25
N ASP A 87 -8.80 -1.97 -20.61
CA ASP A 87 -9.90 -1.87 -21.60
C ASP A 87 -11.21 -1.33 -21.01
N ARG A 88 -11.23 -1.03 -19.71
CA ARG A 88 -12.39 -0.42 -19.02
C ARG A 88 -12.45 1.08 -19.22
N ARG A 89 -13.62 1.68 -19.00
CA ARG A 89 -13.84 3.14 -19.10
C ARG A 89 -14.86 3.61 -18.08
N SER A 90 -14.60 4.77 -17.47
CA SER A 90 -15.52 5.46 -16.57
C SER A 90 -16.17 6.65 -17.26
N ALA A 91 -17.49 6.69 -17.29
CA ALA A 91 -18.25 7.86 -17.74
C ALA A 91 -18.12 9.06 -16.78
N GLU A 92 -17.81 8.82 -15.49
CA GLU A 92 -17.71 9.87 -14.47
C GLU A 92 -16.56 10.87 -14.73
N ILE A 93 -15.50 10.42 -15.41
CA ILE A 93 -14.28 11.22 -15.63
C ILE A 93 -13.83 11.26 -17.10
N ALA A 94 -14.58 10.63 -18.02
CA ALA A 94 -14.17 10.51 -19.43
C ALA A 94 -14.00 11.87 -20.13
N ASP A 95 -14.83 12.84 -19.76
CA ASP A 95 -14.89 14.17 -20.39
C ASP A 95 -13.98 15.20 -19.69
N LEU A 96 -13.24 14.81 -18.66
CA LEU A 96 -12.33 15.71 -17.98
C LEU A 96 -11.10 16.04 -18.86
N PRO A 97 -10.57 17.27 -18.77
CA PRO A 97 -9.33 17.65 -19.43
C PRO A 97 -8.16 16.69 -19.09
N ARG A 98 -7.43 16.25 -20.12
CA ARG A 98 -6.28 15.35 -19.98
C ARG A 98 -4.97 16.12 -19.85
N PRO A 99 -3.95 15.53 -19.19
CA PRO A 99 -3.97 14.21 -18.54
C PRO A 99 -4.79 14.20 -17.25
N ILE A 100 -5.37 13.02 -16.90
CA ILE A 100 -6.11 12.79 -15.66
C ILE A 100 -5.18 12.18 -14.62
N HIS A 101 -4.91 12.92 -13.56
CA HIS A 101 -4.10 12.51 -12.43
C HIS A 101 -5.00 11.97 -11.31
N LEU A 102 -4.83 10.71 -10.95
CA LEU A 102 -5.69 10.00 -10.01
C LEU A 102 -5.00 9.78 -8.66
N TYR A 103 -5.71 10.05 -7.58
CA TYR A 103 -5.44 9.54 -6.24
C TYR A 103 -6.56 8.60 -5.81
N VAL A 104 -6.21 7.46 -5.23
CA VAL A 104 -7.16 6.52 -4.60
C VAL A 104 -6.67 6.18 -3.20
N GLY A 105 -7.53 6.37 -2.21
CA GLY A 105 -7.22 6.00 -0.85
C GLY A 105 -8.01 6.78 0.20
N ARG A 106 -7.72 6.48 1.47
CA ARG A 106 -8.32 7.24 2.57
C ARG A 106 -7.89 8.70 2.53
N VAL A 107 -8.84 9.61 2.63
CA VAL A 107 -8.59 11.06 2.64
C VAL A 107 -8.29 11.51 4.06
N ALA A 108 -7.02 11.44 4.44
CA ALA A 108 -6.55 11.71 5.81
C ALA A 108 -5.11 12.27 5.80
N VAL A 109 -4.74 12.94 6.89
CA VAL A 109 -3.45 13.65 7.02
C VAL A 109 -2.25 12.72 6.79
N GLU A 110 -2.30 11.50 7.31
CA GLU A 110 -1.22 10.51 7.15
C GLU A 110 -0.97 10.06 5.71
N LYS A 111 -1.92 10.33 4.80
CA LYS A 111 -1.78 10.03 3.37
C LYS A 111 -1.13 11.16 2.57
N ASN A 112 -0.83 12.28 3.22
CA ASN A 112 -0.12 13.41 2.63
C ASN A 112 -0.72 13.89 1.29
N ILE A 113 -2.06 13.81 1.18
CA ILE A 113 -2.79 14.11 -0.07
C ILE A 113 -2.59 15.57 -0.51
N GLY A 114 -2.36 16.50 0.43
CA GLY A 114 -2.05 17.89 0.13
C GLY A 114 -0.87 18.03 -0.82
N ALA A 115 0.18 17.20 -0.68
CA ALA A 115 1.33 17.23 -1.59
C ALA A 115 0.95 16.94 -3.06
N PHE A 116 -0.12 16.20 -3.32
CA PHE A 116 -0.68 16.02 -4.67
C PHE A 116 -1.57 17.20 -5.07
N LEU A 117 -2.43 17.65 -4.17
CA LEU A 117 -3.41 18.70 -4.49
C LEU A 117 -2.74 20.04 -4.80
N ASP A 118 -1.63 20.35 -4.12
CA ASP A 118 -0.88 21.60 -4.30
C ASP A 118 -0.01 21.63 -5.58
N LEU A 119 0.18 20.49 -6.27
CA LEU A 119 0.94 20.45 -7.52
C LEU A 119 0.26 21.30 -8.60
N LYS A 120 1.06 22.03 -9.35
CA LYS A 120 0.61 22.78 -10.56
C LYS A 120 0.76 21.86 -11.77
N LEU A 121 -0.27 21.09 -12.07
CA LEU A 121 -0.31 20.14 -13.18
C LEU A 121 -1.29 20.62 -14.25
N SER A 122 -0.98 20.35 -15.51
CA SER A 122 -1.97 20.45 -16.60
C SER A 122 -3.00 19.33 -16.49
N GLY A 123 -4.18 19.50 -17.08
CA GLY A 123 -5.23 18.50 -17.05
C GLY A 123 -6.06 18.52 -15.76
N SER A 124 -6.49 17.35 -15.32
CA SER A 124 -7.45 17.21 -14.21
C SER A 124 -6.89 16.40 -13.05
N LYS A 125 -7.22 16.79 -11.83
CA LYS A 125 -6.97 16.02 -10.62
C LYS A 125 -8.25 15.34 -10.16
N VAL A 126 -8.18 14.04 -9.91
CA VAL A 126 -9.29 13.21 -9.43
C VAL A 126 -8.89 12.53 -8.13
N VAL A 127 -9.78 12.62 -7.14
CA VAL A 127 -9.61 12.00 -5.82
C VAL A 127 -10.76 11.03 -5.58
N VAL A 128 -10.41 9.75 -5.38
CA VAL A 128 -11.34 8.68 -5.00
C VAL A 128 -11.03 8.23 -3.59
N GLY A 129 -12.05 8.26 -2.74
CA GLY A 129 -11.95 7.82 -1.36
C GLY A 129 -12.73 8.68 -0.41
N ASP A 130 -12.70 8.30 0.85
CA ASP A 130 -13.37 9.00 1.94
C ASP A 130 -12.43 9.13 3.14
N GLY A 131 -12.75 10.06 4.05
CA GLY A 131 -11.98 10.23 5.26
C GLY A 131 -12.15 11.59 5.92
N PRO A 132 -11.58 11.77 7.12
CA PRO A 132 -11.82 12.93 7.96
C PRO A 132 -11.36 14.26 7.35
N ALA A 133 -10.49 14.26 6.35
CA ALA A 133 -10.01 15.47 5.69
C ALA A 133 -10.79 15.85 4.43
N LEU A 134 -11.74 15.00 3.97
CA LEU A 134 -12.40 15.16 2.68
C LEU A 134 -13.10 16.52 2.51
N ASP A 135 -13.95 16.90 3.46
CA ASP A 135 -14.73 18.15 3.36
C ASP A 135 -13.86 19.41 3.41
N ALA A 136 -12.78 19.35 4.19
CA ALA A 136 -11.85 20.48 4.28
C ALA A 136 -11.07 20.64 2.96
N LEU A 137 -10.58 19.53 2.39
CA LEU A 137 -9.83 19.53 1.13
C LEU A 137 -10.71 19.90 -0.06
N ARG A 138 -11.96 19.43 -0.12
CA ARG A 138 -12.93 19.80 -1.17
C ARG A 138 -13.21 21.31 -1.18
N ARG A 139 -13.28 21.95 -0.01
CA ARG A 139 -13.43 23.41 0.08
C ARG A 139 -12.18 24.18 -0.33
N ALA A 140 -11.01 23.64 0.00
CA ALA A 140 -9.72 24.28 -0.29
C ALA A 140 -9.31 24.13 -1.77
N HIS A 141 -9.77 23.08 -2.46
CA HIS A 141 -9.42 22.76 -3.85
C HIS A 141 -10.68 22.53 -4.70
N PRO A 142 -11.48 23.59 -4.98
CA PRO A 142 -12.72 23.48 -5.74
C PRO A 142 -12.51 23.05 -7.21
N GLU A 143 -11.30 23.19 -7.73
CA GLU A 143 -10.88 22.75 -9.08
C GLU A 143 -10.65 21.23 -9.19
N VAL A 144 -10.59 20.52 -8.06
CA VAL A 144 -10.32 19.08 -8.01
C VAL A 144 -11.63 18.29 -7.99
N THR A 145 -11.70 17.22 -8.78
CA THR A 145 -12.86 16.32 -8.80
C THR A 145 -12.78 15.29 -7.68
N PHE A 146 -13.59 15.45 -6.64
CA PHE A 146 -13.70 14.50 -5.53
C PHE A 146 -14.92 13.60 -5.72
N LEU A 147 -14.72 12.34 -6.04
CA LEU A 147 -15.78 11.37 -6.32
C LEU A 147 -16.33 10.66 -5.07
N GLY A 148 -15.65 10.79 -3.91
CA GLY A 148 -15.96 9.98 -2.74
C GLY A 148 -15.49 8.53 -2.91
N ALA A 149 -15.94 7.63 -2.03
CA ALA A 149 -15.54 6.23 -2.10
C ALA A 149 -16.14 5.53 -3.33
N ARG A 150 -15.31 4.74 -4.03
CA ARG A 150 -15.69 3.84 -5.11
C ARG A 150 -15.06 2.48 -4.86
N VAL A 151 -15.72 1.41 -5.28
CA VAL A 151 -15.26 0.02 -5.13
C VAL A 151 -15.62 -0.80 -6.37
N GLY A 152 -14.99 -1.96 -6.51
CA GLY A 152 -15.29 -2.92 -7.58
C GLY A 152 -15.12 -2.31 -8.96
N GLU A 153 -16.09 -2.56 -9.84
CA GLU A 153 -16.04 -2.14 -11.24
C GLU A 153 -15.94 -0.62 -11.42
N ALA A 154 -16.72 0.14 -10.66
CA ALA A 154 -16.67 1.60 -10.73
C ALA A 154 -15.26 2.16 -10.42
N LEU A 155 -14.56 1.58 -9.45
CA LEU A 155 -13.17 1.94 -9.15
C LEU A 155 -12.22 1.52 -10.28
N ALA A 156 -12.39 0.31 -10.81
CA ALA A 156 -11.56 -0.20 -11.91
C ALA A 156 -11.72 0.63 -13.19
N ASP A 157 -12.94 1.09 -13.49
CA ASP A 157 -13.24 1.97 -14.62
C ASP A 157 -12.53 3.32 -14.48
N ILE A 158 -12.51 3.90 -13.27
CA ILE A 158 -11.79 5.15 -12.97
C ILE A 158 -10.28 4.98 -13.16
N TYR A 159 -9.68 3.91 -12.63
CA TYR A 159 -8.26 3.64 -12.87
C TYR A 159 -7.95 3.57 -14.37
N ALA A 160 -8.66 2.72 -15.11
CA ALA A 160 -8.38 2.51 -16.54
C ALA A 160 -8.54 3.78 -17.40
N THR A 161 -9.39 4.73 -16.96
CA THR A 161 -9.63 6.00 -17.64
C THR A 161 -8.55 7.04 -17.33
N SER A 162 -7.81 6.89 -16.24
CA SER A 162 -6.78 7.82 -15.79
C SER A 162 -5.46 7.66 -16.55
N ASP A 163 -4.62 8.71 -16.53
CA ASP A 163 -3.35 8.77 -17.25
C ASP A 163 -2.14 8.55 -16.32
N CYS A 164 -2.22 8.99 -15.06
CA CYS A 164 -1.19 8.81 -14.05
C CYS A 164 -1.82 8.62 -12.68
N PHE A 165 -1.34 7.63 -11.94
CA PHE A 165 -1.70 7.42 -10.54
C PHE A 165 -0.67 8.10 -9.64
N VAL A 166 -1.12 9.04 -8.79
CA VAL A 166 -0.24 9.78 -7.89
C VAL A 166 -0.38 9.21 -6.48
N PHE A 167 0.74 8.74 -5.92
CA PHE A 167 0.80 8.15 -4.58
C PHE A 167 1.66 9.02 -3.65
N PRO A 168 1.06 10.03 -2.99
CA PRO A 168 1.80 11.02 -2.19
C PRO A 168 2.13 10.54 -0.77
N SER A 169 1.70 9.34 -0.38
CA SER A 169 1.92 8.81 0.96
C SER A 169 3.40 8.51 1.23
N ARG A 170 3.88 8.87 2.44
CA ARG A 170 5.24 8.57 2.90
C ARG A 170 5.30 7.46 3.95
N THR A 171 4.14 6.93 4.38
CA THR A 171 4.04 6.02 5.54
C THR A 171 3.43 4.66 5.23
N ASP A 172 3.02 4.40 4.00
CA ASP A 172 2.43 3.12 3.62
C ASP A 172 3.48 1.99 3.58
N THR A 173 3.07 0.82 4.04
CA THR A 173 3.95 -0.37 4.09
C THR A 173 4.03 -1.12 2.77
N PHE A 174 3.03 -0.96 1.89
CA PHE A 174 2.98 -1.62 0.57
C PHE A 174 2.26 -0.74 -0.46
N GLY A 175 0.95 -0.48 -0.29
CA GLY A 175 0.14 0.29 -1.22
C GLY A 175 -0.42 -0.56 -2.37
N VAL A 176 -1.40 -1.44 -2.09
CA VAL A 176 -2.09 -2.28 -3.09
C VAL A 176 -2.67 -1.46 -4.24
N VAL A 177 -3.10 -0.23 -3.96
CA VAL A 177 -3.61 0.73 -4.96
C VAL A 177 -2.63 1.03 -6.09
N MET A 178 -1.32 0.90 -5.87
CA MET A 178 -0.30 1.00 -6.93
C MET A 178 -0.37 -0.19 -7.88
N LEU A 179 -0.60 -1.40 -7.34
CA LEU A 179 -0.80 -2.60 -8.17
C LEU A 179 -2.10 -2.51 -8.99
N GLU A 180 -3.18 -1.96 -8.40
CA GLU A 180 -4.45 -1.72 -9.08
C GLU A 180 -4.28 -0.75 -10.25
N ALA A 181 -3.56 0.35 -10.02
CA ALA A 181 -3.22 1.33 -11.06
C ALA A 181 -2.41 0.68 -12.19
N MET A 182 -1.28 0.04 -11.86
CA MET A 182 -0.43 -0.62 -12.86
C MET A 182 -1.18 -1.74 -13.59
N SER A 183 -2.03 -2.50 -12.91
CA SER A 183 -2.88 -3.54 -13.52
C SER A 183 -3.86 -2.96 -14.53
N SER A 184 -4.36 -1.76 -14.29
CA SER A 184 -5.19 -0.98 -15.22
C SER A 184 -4.36 -0.27 -16.31
N GLY A 185 -3.05 -0.53 -16.39
CA GLY A 185 -2.16 0.10 -17.34
C GLY A 185 -1.82 1.55 -16.99
N VAL A 186 -1.95 1.97 -15.73
CA VAL A 186 -1.71 3.35 -15.30
C VAL A 186 -0.37 3.45 -14.58
N PRO A 187 0.57 4.27 -15.08
CA PRO A 187 1.86 4.45 -14.44
C PRO A 187 1.72 5.18 -13.10
N VAL A 188 2.67 4.90 -12.19
CA VAL A 188 2.65 5.43 -10.83
C VAL A 188 3.71 6.50 -10.65
N ALA A 189 3.33 7.63 -10.04
CA ALA A 189 4.24 8.67 -9.53
C ALA A 189 4.20 8.68 -8.00
N ALA A 190 5.35 8.56 -7.34
CA ALA A 190 5.40 8.47 -5.88
C ALA A 190 6.71 9.04 -5.31
N PHE A 191 6.72 9.30 -4.00
CA PHE A 191 7.95 9.57 -3.27
C PHE A 191 8.83 8.31 -3.13
N PRO A 192 10.18 8.44 -3.09
CA PRO A 192 11.10 7.32 -2.98
C PRO A 192 11.19 6.75 -1.56
N VAL A 193 10.06 6.35 -0.99
CA VAL A 193 9.95 5.73 0.33
C VAL A 193 9.75 4.21 0.24
N ALA A 194 9.83 3.50 1.36
CA ALA A 194 9.88 2.04 1.40
C ALA A 194 8.79 1.33 0.58
N GLY A 195 7.50 1.66 0.81
CA GLY A 195 6.40 1.00 0.08
C GLY A 195 6.51 1.13 -1.45
N PRO A 196 6.58 2.35 -2.03
CA PRO A 196 6.81 2.54 -3.45
C PRO A 196 8.11 1.93 -3.97
N ARG A 197 9.23 2.02 -3.23
CA ARG A 197 10.49 1.36 -3.63
C ARG A 197 10.36 -0.15 -3.77
N ASP A 198 9.63 -0.79 -2.85
CA ASP A 198 9.43 -2.24 -2.87
C ASP A 198 8.45 -2.71 -3.96
N VAL A 199 7.47 -1.88 -4.33
CA VAL A 199 6.43 -2.23 -5.32
C VAL A 199 6.83 -1.84 -6.73
N ILE A 200 7.36 -0.63 -6.90
CA ILE A 200 7.76 -0.09 -8.19
C ILE A 200 9.25 -0.38 -8.46
N GLY A 201 10.13 0.02 -7.52
CA GLY A 201 11.57 -0.19 -7.60
C GLY A 201 12.13 0.17 -8.98
N ASP A 202 12.93 -0.75 -9.52
CA ASP A 202 13.55 -0.64 -10.84
C ASP A 202 12.69 -1.27 -11.96
N THR A 203 11.39 -1.50 -11.70
CA THR A 203 10.51 -2.16 -12.69
C THR A 203 10.20 -1.30 -13.91
N GLY A 204 10.37 0.00 -13.83
CA GLY A 204 10.01 0.96 -14.86
C GLY A 204 8.50 1.22 -15.03
N ALA A 205 7.65 0.69 -14.14
CA ALA A 205 6.19 0.91 -14.18
C ALA A 205 5.74 2.15 -13.41
N GLY A 206 6.65 2.95 -12.94
CA GLY A 206 6.42 4.22 -12.25
C GLY A 206 7.71 4.97 -12.03
N VAL A 207 7.57 6.18 -11.51
CA VAL A 207 8.70 7.09 -11.21
C VAL A 207 8.69 7.47 -9.73
N LEU A 208 9.84 7.36 -9.11
CA LEU A 208 10.09 7.74 -7.72
C LEU A 208 11.00 8.96 -7.67
N ASP A 209 10.47 10.09 -7.19
CA ASP A 209 11.26 11.34 -7.04
C ASP A 209 10.81 12.09 -5.77
N GLU A 210 11.73 12.78 -5.11
CA GLU A 210 11.41 13.70 -4.00
C GLU A 210 10.60 14.91 -4.49
N ASP A 211 10.73 15.29 -5.77
CA ASP A 211 9.81 16.20 -6.45
C ASP A 211 8.69 15.40 -7.11
N LEU A 212 7.53 15.39 -6.45
CA LEU A 212 6.37 14.63 -6.93
C LEU A 212 5.86 15.14 -8.28
N GLY A 213 6.03 16.41 -8.60
CA GLY A 213 5.68 17.01 -9.90
C GLY A 213 6.50 16.42 -11.02
N ARG A 214 7.84 16.37 -10.84
CA ARG A 214 8.76 15.69 -11.79
C ARG A 214 8.42 14.20 -11.93
N ALA A 215 8.08 13.54 -10.83
CA ALA A 215 7.66 12.14 -10.88
C ALA A 215 6.43 11.96 -11.77
N VAL A 216 5.42 12.85 -11.65
CA VAL A 216 4.20 12.82 -12.48
C VAL A 216 4.50 13.02 -13.95
N GLU A 217 5.29 14.06 -14.30
CA GLU A 217 5.66 14.37 -15.68
C GLU A 217 6.38 13.19 -16.34
N ALA A 218 7.34 12.60 -15.66
CA ALA A 218 8.10 11.46 -16.16
C ALA A 218 7.23 10.17 -16.23
N ALA A 219 6.33 9.95 -15.28
CA ALA A 219 5.45 8.80 -15.27
C ALA A 219 4.49 8.80 -16.49
N LEU A 220 4.02 9.95 -16.92
CA LEU A 220 3.16 10.08 -18.12
C LEU A 220 3.79 9.53 -19.40
N MET A 221 5.13 9.40 -19.46
CA MET A 221 5.85 8.87 -20.62
C MET A 221 5.97 7.33 -20.63
N ILE A 222 5.53 6.66 -19.57
CA ILE A 222 5.62 5.20 -19.42
C ILE A 222 4.52 4.50 -20.23
N PRO A 223 4.86 3.50 -21.07
CA PRO A 223 3.85 2.74 -21.80
C PRO A 223 2.90 1.99 -20.86
N ARG A 224 1.60 2.08 -21.14
CA ARG A 224 0.54 1.44 -20.34
C ARG A 224 0.69 -0.09 -20.27
N ASP A 225 1.06 -0.71 -21.40
CA ASP A 225 1.25 -2.17 -21.48
C ASP A 225 2.38 -2.64 -20.56
N HIS A 226 3.46 -1.85 -20.45
CA HIS A 226 4.56 -2.16 -19.53
C HIS A 226 4.10 -2.14 -18.06
N CYS A 227 3.29 -1.16 -17.67
CA CYS A 227 2.69 -1.13 -16.32
C CYS A 227 1.88 -2.39 -16.03
N ARG A 228 1.05 -2.81 -17.00
CA ARG A 228 0.25 -4.03 -16.92
C ARG A 228 1.11 -5.27 -16.76
N GLU A 229 2.15 -5.44 -17.57
CA GLU A 229 3.07 -6.58 -17.48
C GLU A 229 3.72 -6.71 -16.11
N VAL A 230 4.14 -5.60 -15.51
CA VAL A 230 4.72 -5.58 -14.17
C VAL A 230 3.68 -6.01 -13.13
N ALA A 231 2.46 -5.47 -13.18
CA ALA A 231 1.40 -5.80 -12.23
C ALA A 231 1.00 -7.29 -12.29
N LEU A 232 0.99 -7.92 -13.47
CA LEU A 232 0.63 -9.34 -13.64
C LEU A 232 1.58 -10.31 -12.91
N ARG A 233 2.77 -9.86 -12.51
CA ARG A 233 3.69 -10.64 -11.65
C ARG A 233 3.19 -10.76 -10.21
N HIS A 234 2.21 -9.94 -9.81
CA HIS A 234 1.64 -9.87 -8.47
C HIS A 234 0.21 -10.43 -8.45
N SER A 235 0.07 -11.76 -8.36
CA SER A 235 -1.25 -12.40 -8.30
C SER A 235 -1.67 -12.74 -6.87
N TRP A 236 -2.97 -12.68 -6.59
CA TRP A 236 -3.53 -13.17 -5.31
C TRP A 236 -3.25 -14.66 -5.10
N ARG A 237 -3.20 -15.45 -6.16
CA ARG A 237 -2.85 -16.87 -6.08
C ARG A 237 -1.44 -17.08 -5.53
N ALA A 238 -0.45 -16.35 -6.04
CA ALA A 238 0.92 -16.41 -5.54
C ALA A 238 1.02 -15.93 -4.10
N ALA A 239 0.35 -14.83 -3.75
CA ALA A 239 0.31 -14.29 -2.38
C ALA A 239 -0.35 -15.29 -1.40
N THR A 240 -1.42 -15.98 -1.82
CA THR A 240 -2.08 -17.01 -1.00
C THR A 240 -1.18 -18.22 -0.80
N GLN A 241 -0.49 -18.69 -1.85
CA GLN A 241 0.46 -19.80 -1.72
C GLN A 241 1.58 -19.44 -0.75
N GLN A 242 2.16 -18.24 -0.87
CA GLN A 242 3.19 -17.77 0.05
C GLN A 242 2.69 -17.71 1.51
N PHE A 243 1.43 -17.30 1.73
CA PHE A 243 0.82 -17.34 3.06
C PHE A 243 0.76 -18.77 3.63
N LEU A 244 0.28 -19.72 2.83
CA LEU A 244 0.18 -21.13 3.24
C LEU A 244 1.55 -21.72 3.54
N ASP A 245 2.54 -21.47 2.70
CA ASP A 245 3.91 -21.94 2.88
C ASP A 245 4.52 -21.39 4.19
N ASN A 246 4.29 -20.11 4.49
CA ASN A 246 4.70 -19.48 5.74
C ASN A 246 4.05 -20.13 6.98
N VAL A 247 2.75 -20.44 6.91
CA VAL A 247 2.05 -21.11 8.02
C VAL A 247 2.62 -22.50 8.25
N VAL A 248 2.86 -23.26 7.18
CA VAL A 248 3.47 -24.61 7.25
C VAL A 248 4.90 -24.53 7.80
N ALA A 249 5.71 -23.57 7.34
CA ALA A 249 7.08 -23.37 7.84
C ALA A 249 7.10 -23.02 9.33
N ALA A 250 6.19 -22.15 9.79
CA ALA A 250 6.05 -21.81 11.21
C ALA A 250 5.71 -23.03 12.08
N GLN A 251 4.86 -23.92 11.58
CA GLN A 251 4.49 -25.15 12.27
C GLN A 251 5.71 -26.11 12.40
N LYS A 252 6.45 -26.30 11.30
CA LYS A 252 7.63 -27.19 11.28
C LYS A 252 8.76 -26.66 12.16
N GLY A 253 9.05 -25.36 12.15
CA GLY A 253 10.08 -24.74 12.97
C GLY A 253 9.82 -24.91 14.47
N CYS A 254 8.58 -24.81 14.91
CA CYS A 254 8.21 -25.06 16.31
C CYS A 254 8.29 -26.54 16.69
N ALA A 255 7.98 -27.46 15.78
CA ALA A 255 8.09 -28.90 16.05
C ALA A 255 9.56 -29.31 16.25
N ALA A 256 10.49 -28.76 15.46
CA ALA A 256 11.94 -29.01 15.61
C ALA A 256 12.49 -28.45 16.92
N SER A 257 12.01 -27.28 17.39
CA SER A 257 12.45 -26.68 18.67
C SER A 257 11.87 -27.36 19.92
N ALA A 258 10.85 -28.20 19.77
CA ALA A 258 10.25 -28.95 20.88
C ALA A 258 10.92 -30.33 21.11
N LEU A 259 11.84 -30.73 20.22
CA LEU A 259 12.59 -32.00 20.28
C LEU A 259 14.01 -31.82 20.79
N VAL A 260 14.43 -30.61 21.15
CA VAL A 260 15.70 -30.24 21.78
C VAL A 260 15.43 -29.73 23.20
#